data_5334b5c8854a3fb844e1f5ea11eb358a
#
_entry.id   5334b5c8854a3fb844e1f5ea11eb358a
#
_cell.length_a   1.000
_cell.length_b   1.000
_cell.length_c   1.000
_cell.angle_alpha   90.00
_cell.angle_beta   90.00
_cell.angle_gamma   90.00
#
_symmetry.space_group_name_H-M   'P 1'
#
loop_
_entity.id
_entity.type
_entity.pdbx_description
1 polymer ?
#
loop_
_entity_poly.entity_id
_entity_poly.type
_entity_poly.pdbx_seq_one_letter_code
_entity_poly.pdbx_strand_id
1 'polypeptide(L)'
;MDNKPMVVVKDLGIRFNLAKERVDSLKEYFLKFTKGALHFEEFWALRNVSLEIEKGDFYGLVGINGSGKSTLLKTVAGVFKPTEGSVKVNGTIAPLIELGAGFDMDLTARENIFLNGAVLGFSKEHML
;
A
#
# COMPACT_ATOMS: atom_id res chain seq x y z
N MET A 1 22.45 8.57 -21.17
CA MET A 1 21.19 9.10 -20.64
C MET A 1 20.36 7.96 -20.08
N ASP A 2 20.22 7.93 -18.79
CA ASP A 2 19.42 6.91 -18.15
C ASP A 2 17.95 7.29 -18.23
N ASN A 3 17.29 6.82 -19.29
CA ASN A 3 15.83 6.91 -19.42
C ASN A 3 15.14 5.79 -18.64
N LYS A 4 15.59 5.55 -17.40
CA LYS A 4 14.93 4.57 -16.54
C LYS A 4 13.61 5.14 -16.05
N PRO A 5 12.50 4.39 -16.19
CA PRO A 5 11.25 4.77 -15.57
C PRO A 5 11.43 4.95 -14.05
N MET A 6 10.76 5.93 -13.49
CA MET A 6 10.80 6.16 -12.03
C MET A 6 10.05 5.08 -11.28
N VAL A 7 8.97 4.57 -11.83
CA VAL A 7 8.19 3.48 -11.26
C VAL A 7 7.88 2.46 -12.34
N VAL A 8 8.20 1.20 -12.07
CA VAL A 8 7.85 0.07 -12.94
C VAL A 8 7.03 -0.92 -12.14
N VAL A 9 5.81 -1.13 -12.57
CA VAL A 9 4.92 -2.17 -12.04
C VAL A 9 4.73 -3.20 -13.13
N LYS A 10 5.07 -4.45 -12.84
CA LYS A 10 5.02 -5.54 -13.82
C LYS A 10 4.26 -6.72 -13.28
N ASP A 11 3.17 -7.07 -13.95
CA ASP A 11 2.31 -8.22 -13.65
C ASP A 11 1.92 -8.30 -12.17
N LEU A 12 1.66 -7.15 -11.57
CA LEU A 12 1.39 -7.04 -10.14
C LEU A 12 0.09 -7.70 -9.78
N GLY A 13 0.14 -8.55 -8.76
CA GLY A 13 -1.02 -9.11 -8.09
C GLY A 13 -0.91 -8.96 -6.58
N ILE A 14 -1.98 -8.55 -5.96
CA ILE A 14 -2.12 -8.47 -4.51
C ILE A 14 -3.32 -9.30 -4.10
N ARG A 15 -3.07 -10.31 -3.30
CA ARG A 15 -4.08 -11.21 -2.76
C ARG A 15 -4.18 -11.02 -1.25
N PHE A 16 -5.38 -10.82 -0.79
CA PHE A 16 -5.69 -10.84 0.64
C PHE A 16 -6.41 -12.13 1.00
N ASN A 17 -6.08 -12.65 2.16
CA ASN A 17 -6.75 -13.79 2.72
C ASN A 17 -7.81 -13.30 3.72
N LEU A 18 -9.06 -13.38 3.33
CA LEU A 18 -10.18 -12.89 4.14
C LEU A 18 -10.55 -13.80 5.32
N ALA A 19 -9.99 -15.00 5.38
CA ALA A 19 -10.25 -15.94 6.48
C ALA A 19 -9.66 -15.51 7.83
N LYS A 20 -8.93 -14.40 7.87
CA LYS A 20 -8.38 -13.81 9.10
C LYS A 20 -9.29 -12.82 9.78
N GLU A 21 -10.49 -12.61 9.29
CA GLU A 21 -11.46 -11.86 10.07
C GLU A 21 -11.82 -12.71 11.29
N ARG A 22 -11.32 -12.26 12.40
CA ARG A 22 -11.59 -12.60 13.78
C ARG A 22 -12.59 -13.73 13.97
N VAL A 23 -12.07 -14.90 14.15
CA VAL A 23 -12.83 -15.93 14.85
C VAL A 23 -12.90 -15.46 16.31
N ASP A 24 -13.88 -14.64 16.62
CA ASP A 24 -14.06 -14.05 17.96
C ASP A 24 -14.44 -15.09 19.00
N SER A 25 -14.61 -16.34 18.62
CA SER A 25 -14.74 -17.43 19.57
C SER A 25 -14.10 -18.70 19.07
N LEU A 26 -13.39 -19.37 19.95
CA LEU A 26 -12.88 -20.72 19.76
C LEU A 26 -13.97 -21.72 19.32
N LYS A 27 -15.23 -21.46 19.68
CA LYS A 27 -16.38 -22.26 19.25
C LYS A 27 -16.66 -22.16 17.76
N GLU A 28 -16.60 -20.97 17.18
CA GLU A 28 -16.79 -20.80 15.73
C GLU A 28 -15.64 -21.39 14.94
N TYR A 29 -14.44 -21.28 15.43
CA TYR A 29 -13.28 -21.91 14.85
C TYR A 29 -13.43 -23.45 14.84
N PHE A 30 -13.87 -24.01 15.97
CA PHE A 30 -14.08 -25.46 16.11
C PHE A 30 -15.22 -25.96 15.21
N LEU A 31 -16.31 -25.22 15.10
CA LEU A 31 -17.45 -25.55 14.23
C LEU A 31 -17.07 -25.44 12.76
N LYS A 32 -16.28 -24.46 12.36
CA LYS A 32 -15.76 -24.33 10.99
C LYS A 32 -14.79 -25.45 10.66
N PHE A 33 -13.99 -25.88 11.61
CA PHE A 33 -13.03 -26.96 11.45
C PHE A 33 -13.73 -28.32 11.27
N THR A 34 -14.75 -28.60 12.08
CA THR A 34 -15.49 -29.87 12.03
C THR A 34 -16.42 -29.98 10.81
N LYS A 35 -16.84 -28.86 10.23
CA LYS A 35 -17.70 -28.82 9.04
C LYS A 35 -16.93 -28.75 7.73
N GLY A 36 -15.61 -28.81 7.76
CA GLY A 36 -14.76 -28.67 6.55
C GLY A 36 -14.90 -27.32 5.86
N ALA A 37 -15.45 -26.34 6.54
CA ALA A 37 -15.79 -25.03 6.00
C ALA A 37 -14.70 -23.97 6.27
N LEU A 38 -13.45 -24.38 6.42
CA LEU A 38 -12.31 -23.47 6.35
C LEU A 38 -12.07 -23.13 4.87
N HIS A 39 -13.03 -22.45 4.29
CA HIS A 39 -12.80 -21.80 3.01
C HIS A 39 -12.04 -20.49 3.29
N PHE A 40 -10.75 -20.51 3.02
CA PHE A 40 -9.98 -19.30 2.88
C PHE A 40 -10.47 -18.61 1.62
N GLU A 41 -11.38 -17.66 1.75
CA GLU A 41 -11.74 -16.82 0.61
C GLU A 41 -10.56 -15.94 0.27
N GLU A 42 -9.92 -16.27 -0.84
CA GLU A 42 -8.87 -15.46 -1.41
C GLU A 42 -9.50 -14.30 -2.19
N PHE A 43 -9.13 -13.10 -1.80
CA PHE A 43 -9.57 -11.90 -2.51
C PHE A 43 -8.37 -11.24 -3.23
N TRP A 44 -8.46 -11.19 -4.55
CA TRP A 44 -7.49 -10.48 -5.36
C TRP A 44 -7.87 -9.01 -5.48
N ALA A 45 -7.19 -8.17 -4.75
CA ALA A 45 -7.38 -6.71 -4.84
C ALA A 45 -6.80 -6.15 -6.13
N LEU A 46 -5.67 -6.71 -6.57
CA LEU A 46 -5.03 -6.39 -7.84
C LEU A 46 -4.60 -7.67 -8.53
N ARG A 47 -4.69 -7.69 -9.86
CA ARG A 47 -4.23 -8.81 -10.65
C ARG A 47 -3.80 -8.36 -12.04
N ASN A 48 -2.64 -8.83 -12.49
CA ASN A 48 -2.08 -8.53 -13.80
C ASN A 48 -1.97 -7.03 -14.10
N VAL A 49 -1.56 -6.24 -13.12
CA VAL A 49 -1.39 -4.80 -13.28
C VAL A 49 0.03 -4.50 -13.74
N SER A 50 0.14 -3.81 -14.87
CA SER A 50 1.43 -3.36 -15.39
C SER A 50 1.34 -1.89 -15.77
N LEU A 51 2.31 -1.10 -15.34
CA LEU A 51 2.43 0.31 -15.71
C LEU A 51 3.86 0.79 -15.51
N GLU A 52 4.20 1.84 -16.22
CA GLU A 52 5.48 2.54 -16.08
C GLU A 52 5.22 4.04 -15.94
N ILE A 53 5.91 4.66 -15.02
CA ILE A 53 5.87 6.11 -14.81
C ILE A 53 7.27 6.66 -15.02
N GLU A 54 7.42 7.54 -15.98
CA GLU A 54 8.69 8.17 -16.30
C GLU A 54 8.90 9.44 -15.48
N LYS A 55 10.14 9.87 -15.43
CA LYS A 55 10.50 11.10 -14.73
C LYS A 55 9.76 12.30 -15.32
N GLY A 56 9.11 13.07 -14.47
CA GLY A 56 8.33 14.24 -14.88
C GLY A 56 6.88 13.93 -15.25
N ASP A 57 6.49 12.66 -15.27
CA ASP A 57 5.12 12.26 -15.58
C ASP A 57 4.13 12.63 -14.49
N PHE A 58 2.95 12.97 -14.94
CA PHE A 58 1.76 13.14 -14.12
C PHE A 58 0.81 11.98 -14.44
N TYR A 59 0.65 11.07 -13.49
CA TYR A 59 -0.10 9.83 -13.71
C TYR A 59 -1.34 9.77 -12.82
N GLY A 60 -2.51 9.68 -13.44
CA GLY A 60 -3.78 9.62 -12.74
C GLY A 60 -4.36 8.20 -12.68
N LEU A 61 -4.84 7.81 -11.52
CA LEU A 61 -5.59 6.56 -11.33
C LEU A 61 -7.07 6.91 -11.18
N VAL A 62 -7.89 6.37 -12.06
CA VAL A 62 -9.33 6.62 -12.09
C VAL A 62 -10.07 5.30 -11.88
N GLY A 63 -11.06 5.32 -11.00
CA GLY A 63 -11.89 4.17 -10.71
C GLY A 63 -12.85 4.46 -9.57
N ILE A 64 -13.85 3.61 -9.42
CA ILE A 64 -14.79 3.69 -8.30
C ILE A 64 -14.12 3.26 -6.99
N ASN A 65 -14.73 3.58 -5.86
CA ASN A 65 -14.27 3.12 -4.56
C ASN A 65 -14.27 1.58 -4.52
N GLY A 66 -13.19 1.00 -3.99
CA GLY A 66 -12.99 -0.44 -3.96
C GLY A 66 -12.39 -1.05 -5.23
N SER A 67 -11.98 -0.24 -6.21
CA SER A 67 -11.36 -0.73 -7.46
C SER A 67 -9.88 -1.08 -7.34
N GLY A 68 -9.28 -0.92 -6.17
CA GLY A 68 -7.87 -1.25 -5.93
C GLY A 68 -6.90 -0.09 -6.02
N LYS A 69 -7.36 1.14 -6.23
CA LYS A 69 -6.49 2.33 -6.32
C LYS A 69 -5.59 2.50 -5.10
N SER A 70 -6.18 2.46 -3.91
CA SER A 70 -5.44 2.59 -2.65
C SER A 70 -4.47 1.44 -2.43
N THR A 71 -4.84 0.23 -2.82
CA THR A 71 -3.98 -0.95 -2.74
C THR A 71 -2.76 -0.80 -3.63
N LEU A 72 -2.95 -0.31 -4.86
CA LEU A 72 -1.85 -0.04 -5.78
C LEU A 72 -0.90 1.03 -5.22
N LEU A 73 -1.43 2.13 -4.72
CA LEU A 73 -0.62 3.19 -4.11
C LEU A 73 0.17 2.71 -2.91
N LYS A 74 -0.45 1.93 -2.04
CA LYS A 74 0.22 1.34 -0.87
C LYS A 74 1.29 0.33 -1.27
N THR A 75 1.08 -0.41 -2.34
CA THR A 75 2.10 -1.34 -2.86
C THR A 75 3.29 -0.61 -3.44
N VAL A 76 3.07 0.45 -4.21
CA VAL A 76 4.14 1.30 -4.74
C VAL A 76 4.91 1.98 -3.61
N ALA A 77 4.23 2.40 -2.56
CA ALA A 77 4.85 3.01 -1.38
C ALA A 77 5.61 2.00 -0.49
N GLY A 78 5.49 0.71 -0.75
CA GLY A 78 6.19 -0.33 0.00
C GLY A 78 5.45 -0.83 1.23
N VAL A 79 4.18 -0.44 1.43
CA VAL A 79 3.35 -0.91 2.55
C VAL A 79 2.94 -2.37 2.37
N PHE A 80 2.59 -2.74 1.14
CA PHE A 80 2.26 -4.12 0.79
C PHE A 80 3.34 -4.73 -0.08
N LYS A 81 3.62 -6.01 0.15
CA LYS A 81 4.48 -6.79 -0.74
C LYS A 81 3.66 -7.42 -1.86
N PRO A 82 4.17 -7.43 -3.10
CA PRO A 82 3.50 -8.15 -4.18
C PRO A 82 3.30 -9.63 -3.88
N THR A 83 2.10 -10.13 -4.14
CA THR A 83 1.84 -11.58 -4.14
C THR A 83 2.37 -12.20 -5.43
N GLU A 84 2.18 -11.50 -6.54
CA GLU A 84 2.71 -11.83 -7.85
C GLU A 84 3.31 -10.58 -8.48
N GLY A 85 4.23 -10.77 -9.42
CA GLY A 85 4.85 -9.68 -10.14
C GLY A 85 5.83 -8.87 -9.30
N SER A 86 6.08 -7.64 -9.73
CA SER A 86 7.08 -6.79 -9.11
C SER A 86 6.75 -5.32 -9.19
N VAL A 87 7.25 -4.57 -8.22
CA VAL A 87 7.25 -3.12 -8.21
C VAL A 87 8.67 -2.64 -8.00
N LYS A 88 9.14 -1.80 -8.90
CA LYS A 88 10.46 -1.18 -8.80
C LYS A 88 10.32 0.33 -8.80
N VAL A 89 10.91 0.98 -7.82
CA VAL A 89 10.95 2.43 -7.69
C VAL A 89 12.38 2.89 -7.79
N ASN A 90 12.66 3.74 -8.76
CA ASN A 90 13.99 4.31 -8.99
C ASN A 90 14.06 5.73 -8.43
N GLY A 91 13.93 5.86 -7.12
CA GLY A 91 13.94 7.15 -6.46
C GLY A 91 13.35 7.08 -5.06
N THR A 92 13.05 8.24 -4.52
CA THR A 92 12.45 8.37 -3.20
C THR A 92 10.95 8.62 -3.33
N ILE A 93 10.15 7.97 -2.51
CA ILE A 93 8.71 8.17 -2.46
C ILE A 93 8.35 8.95 -1.20
N ALA A 94 7.51 9.98 -1.38
CA ALA A 94 6.85 10.66 -0.28
C ALA A 94 5.34 10.36 -0.39
N PRO A 95 4.84 9.34 0.30
CA PRO A 95 3.45 8.95 0.16
C PRO A 95 2.51 9.91 0.89
N LEU A 96 1.43 10.30 0.22
CA LEU A 96 0.33 11.05 0.78
C LEU A 96 -0.96 10.32 0.44
N ILE A 97 -1.14 9.16 1.04
CA ILE A 97 -2.22 8.24 0.69
C ILE A 97 -3.54 8.64 1.32
N GLU A 98 -3.47 9.13 2.56
CA GLU A 98 -4.64 9.61 3.30
C GLU A 98 -4.40 11.04 3.75
N LEU A 99 -5.35 11.92 3.45
CA LEU A 99 -5.25 13.33 3.83
C LEU A 99 -5.32 13.47 5.36
N GLY A 100 -4.29 14.08 5.93
CA GLY A 100 -4.20 14.28 7.37
C GLY A 100 -3.75 13.06 8.18
N ALA A 101 -3.48 11.93 7.53
CA ALA A 101 -2.92 10.76 8.20
C ALA A 101 -1.52 11.06 8.73
N GLY A 102 -1.28 10.76 10.00
CA GLY A 102 0.01 11.00 10.64
C GLY A 102 0.17 12.39 11.25
N PHE A 103 -0.84 13.27 11.14
CA PHE A 103 -0.82 14.54 11.87
C PHE A 103 -1.37 14.38 13.27
N ASP A 104 -0.63 14.87 14.24
CA ASP A 104 -1.03 14.93 15.64
C ASP A 104 -1.58 16.31 15.94
N MET A 105 -2.82 16.38 16.38
CA MET A 105 -3.50 17.65 16.66
C MET A 105 -2.96 18.35 17.90
N ASP A 106 -2.25 17.66 18.76
CA ASP A 106 -1.61 18.23 19.95
C ASP A 106 -0.24 18.87 19.65
N LEU A 107 0.27 18.65 18.43
CA LEU A 107 1.54 19.21 17.98
C LEU A 107 1.32 20.45 17.09
N THR A 108 2.32 21.31 17.06
CA THR A 108 2.34 22.45 16.12
C THR A 108 2.52 21.95 14.68
N ALA A 109 2.23 22.81 13.71
CA ALA A 109 2.47 22.50 12.31
C ALA A 109 3.95 22.15 12.05
N ARG A 110 4.87 22.88 12.65
CA ARG A 110 6.31 22.61 12.52
C ARG A 110 6.71 21.25 13.10
N GLU A 111 6.19 20.92 14.28
CA GLU A 111 6.44 19.62 14.91
C GLU A 111 5.87 18.48 14.08
N ASN A 112 4.69 18.65 13.49
CA ASN A 112 4.09 17.68 12.58
C ASN A 112 4.95 17.47 11.32
N ILE A 113 5.50 18.51 10.75
CA ILE A 113 6.40 18.40 9.58
C ILE A 113 7.62 17.56 9.93
N PHE A 114 8.27 17.82 11.06
CA PHE A 114 9.43 17.04 11.49
C PHE A 114 9.08 15.60 11.83
N LEU A 115 7.95 15.37 12.50
CA LEU A 115 7.50 14.04 12.83
C LEU A 115 7.22 13.21 11.58
N ASN A 116 6.46 13.76 10.63
CA ASN A 116 6.14 13.07 9.38
C ASN A 116 7.38 12.85 8.52
N GLY A 117 8.28 13.82 8.46
CA GLY A 117 9.55 13.66 7.77
C GLY A 117 10.40 12.55 8.35
N ALA A 118 10.47 12.45 9.68
CA ALA A 118 11.19 11.38 10.36
C ALA A 118 10.57 9.99 10.09
N VAL A 119 9.25 9.88 10.08
CA VAL A 119 8.54 8.65 9.74
C VAL A 119 8.84 8.21 8.31
N LEU A 120 9.00 9.17 7.38
CA LEU A 120 9.37 8.90 5.99
C LEU A 120 10.88 8.62 5.80
N GLY A 121 11.67 8.73 6.85
CA GLY A 121 13.09 8.44 6.81
C GLY A 121 13.99 9.63 6.48
N PHE A 122 13.46 10.84 6.45
CA PHE A 122 14.25 12.06 6.25
C PHE A 122 14.96 12.49 7.52
N SER A 123 16.22 12.89 7.40
CA SER A 123 16.94 13.47 8.52
C SER A 123 16.45 14.90 8.81
N LYS A 124 16.63 15.34 10.05
CA LYS A 124 16.27 16.72 10.45
C LYS A 124 16.94 17.78 9.57
N GLU A 125 18.17 17.53 9.17
CA GLU A 125 18.96 18.42 8.31
C GLU A 125 18.34 18.57 6.91
N HIS A 126 17.76 17.51 6.38
CA HIS A 126 17.08 17.54 5.09
C HIS A 126 15.76 18.31 5.12
N MET A 127 15.15 18.45 6.30
CA MET A 127 13.87 19.12 6.47
C MET A 127 14.00 20.61 6.80
N LEU A 128 15.20 21.06 7.10
CA LEU A 128 15.53 22.46 7.30
C LEU A 128 15.85 23.12 5.96
#